data_6e1cf46c9024e334be2e1e9ba0d14582
#
_entry.id   6e1cf46c9024e334be2e1e9ba0d14582
#
_cell.length_a   1.000
_cell.length_b   1.000
_cell.length_c   1.000
_cell.angle_alpha   90.00
_cell.angle_beta   90.00
_cell.angle_gamma   90.00
#
_symmetry.space_group_name_H-M   'P 1'
#
loop_
_entity.id
_entity.type
_entity.pdbx_description
1 polymer ?
#
loop_
_entity_poly.entity_id
_entity_poly.type
_entity_poly.pdbx_seq_one_letter_code
_entity_poly.pdbx_strand_id
1 'polypeptide(L)'
;MLREIRRLVIRMATENPDWGYSRIQGAQKNVGHQVARSTIAAILTAEGIPPSGERRSPWRTFLRAHWPALVATDFFTTEVWPGRGLVTYYVVFVIELQSRRVHVVGATRYPDEAFVLQALRHLTDGTDGILGQGRVLICDRDPKWSAAVVAFLEREGVRIVRTPARAPNCNAYAERCAPRRRREEIAM
;
A
#
# COMPACT_ATOMS: atom_id res chain seq x y z
N MET A 1 -27.76 -20.95 -16.66
CA MET A 1 -26.94 -21.36 -15.50
C MET A 1 -25.45 -21.53 -15.86
N LEU A 2 -24.99 -22.52 -16.63
CA LEU A 2 -23.55 -22.65 -16.96
C LEU A 2 -22.94 -21.45 -17.70
N ARG A 3 -23.68 -20.82 -18.62
CA ARG A 3 -23.22 -19.63 -19.36
C ARG A 3 -23.09 -18.39 -18.45
N GLU A 4 -23.95 -18.26 -17.47
CA GLU A 4 -23.91 -17.16 -16.50
C GLU A 4 -22.72 -17.31 -15.55
N ILE A 5 -22.49 -18.51 -15.04
CA ILE A 5 -21.33 -18.83 -14.20
C ILE A 5 -20.03 -18.55 -14.96
N ARG A 6 -19.91 -19.00 -16.23
CA ARG A 6 -18.75 -18.73 -17.07
C ARG A 6 -18.50 -17.23 -17.22
N ARG A 7 -19.55 -16.45 -17.56
CA ARG A 7 -19.46 -14.99 -17.71
C ARG A 7 -19.02 -14.32 -16.42
N LEU A 8 -19.55 -14.77 -15.29
CA LEU A 8 -19.22 -14.20 -13.99
C LEU A 8 -17.77 -14.52 -13.57
N VAL A 9 -17.28 -15.74 -13.84
CA VAL A 9 -15.87 -16.14 -13.61
C VAL A 9 -14.92 -15.28 -14.44
N ILE A 10 -15.20 -15.08 -15.72
CA ILE A 10 -14.40 -14.26 -16.63
C ILE A 10 -14.38 -12.80 -16.13
N ARG A 11 -15.55 -12.25 -15.83
CA ARG A 11 -15.68 -10.88 -15.30
C ARG A 11 -14.88 -10.70 -14.01
N MET A 12 -15.01 -11.60 -13.02
CA MET A 12 -14.26 -11.55 -11.77
C MET A 12 -12.75 -11.59 -12.01
N ALA A 13 -12.29 -12.40 -12.95
CA ALA A 13 -10.87 -12.50 -13.29
C ALA A 13 -10.33 -11.26 -14.03
N THR A 14 -11.15 -10.63 -14.87
CA THR A 14 -10.77 -9.44 -15.65
C THR A 14 -10.79 -8.18 -14.79
N GLU A 15 -11.82 -8.00 -13.95
CA GLU A 15 -11.93 -6.87 -13.05
C GLU A 15 -10.93 -6.95 -11.87
N ASN A 16 -10.46 -8.16 -11.53
CA ASN A 16 -9.52 -8.38 -10.43
C ASN A 16 -8.33 -9.25 -10.90
N PRO A 17 -7.35 -8.68 -11.61
CA PRO A 17 -6.22 -9.43 -12.18
C PRO A 17 -5.39 -10.21 -11.15
N ASP A 18 -5.38 -9.78 -9.90
CA ASP A 18 -4.65 -10.41 -8.79
C ASP A 18 -5.42 -11.58 -8.12
N TRP A 19 -6.67 -11.82 -8.52
CA TRP A 19 -7.44 -12.90 -7.94
C TRP A 19 -7.05 -14.25 -8.53
N GLY A 20 -6.49 -15.11 -7.67
CA GLY A 20 -6.27 -16.52 -7.99
C GLY A 20 -7.58 -17.32 -7.99
N TYR A 21 -7.51 -18.54 -8.54
CA TYR A 21 -8.66 -19.42 -8.67
C TYR A 21 -9.42 -19.65 -7.35
N SER A 22 -8.72 -19.79 -6.23
CA SER A 22 -9.33 -19.98 -4.91
C SER A 22 -10.12 -18.75 -4.45
N ARG A 23 -9.65 -17.53 -4.76
CA ARG A 23 -10.35 -16.30 -4.41
C ARG A 23 -11.59 -16.09 -5.28
N ILE A 24 -11.51 -16.43 -6.57
CA ILE A 24 -12.65 -16.42 -7.48
C ILE A 24 -13.69 -17.46 -7.01
N GLN A 25 -13.25 -18.65 -6.59
CA GLN A 25 -14.12 -19.68 -6.03
C GLN A 25 -14.87 -19.19 -4.79
N GLY A 26 -14.17 -18.55 -3.86
CA GLY A 26 -14.79 -17.96 -2.67
C GLY A 26 -15.82 -16.88 -3.01
N ALA A 27 -15.52 -16.01 -3.96
CA ALA A 27 -16.44 -14.99 -4.46
C ALA A 27 -17.68 -15.59 -5.13
N GLN A 28 -17.52 -16.65 -5.92
CA GLN A 28 -18.64 -17.42 -6.52
C GLN A 28 -19.54 -18.02 -5.44
N LYS A 29 -18.96 -18.60 -4.39
CA LYS A 29 -19.70 -19.15 -3.26
C LYS A 29 -20.54 -18.06 -2.53
N ASN A 30 -20.01 -16.86 -2.38
CA ASN A 30 -20.71 -15.74 -1.74
C ASN A 30 -21.92 -15.24 -2.55
N VAL A 31 -21.94 -15.45 -3.85
CA VAL A 31 -23.09 -15.16 -4.72
C VAL A 31 -23.94 -16.38 -5.04
N GLY A 32 -23.81 -17.46 -4.26
CA GLY A 32 -24.66 -18.64 -4.32
C GLY A 32 -24.24 -19.71 -5.35
N HIS A 33 -23.06 -19.59 -5.97
CA HIS A 33 -22.59 -20.55 -6.96
C HIS A 33 -21.47 -21.44 -6.38
N GLN A 34 -21.68 -22.76 -6.41
CA GLN A 34 -20.64 -23.73 -6.05
C GLN A 34 -19.92 -24.20 -7.33
N VAL A 35 -18.73 -23.72 -7.55
CA VAL A 35 -17.90 -24.02 -8.70
C VAL A 35 -16.56 -24.59 -8.24
N ALA A 36 -16.15 -25.72 -8.81
CA ALA A 36 -14.86 -26.31 -8.48
C ALA A 36 -13.71 -25.43 -8.99
N ARG A 37 -12.60 -25.42 -8.27
CA ARG A 37 -11.39 -24.67 -8.66
C ARG A 37 -10.87 -25.08 -10.05
N SER A 38 -10.93 -26.38 -10.35
CA SER A 38 -10.55 -26.93 -11.67
C SER A 38 -11.45 -26.40 -12.79
N THR A 39 -12.74 -26.25 -12.55
CA THR A 39 -13.69 -25.68 -13.50
C THR A 39 -13.38 -24.21 -13.77
N ILE A 40 -13.05 -23.44 -12.73
CA ILE A 40 -12.62 -22.04 -12.88
C ILE A 40 -11.35 -21.95 -13.72
N ALA A 41 -10.36 -22.81 -13.42
CA ALA A 41 -9.12 -22.88 -14.19
C ALA A 41 -9.39 -23.20 -15.66
N ALA A 42 -10.20 -24.21 -15.94
CA ALA A 42 -10.57 -24.59 -17.30
C ALA A 42 -11.29 -23.46 -18.07
N ILE A 43 -12.23 -22.75 -17.42
CA ILE A 43 -12.92 -21.61 -18.02
C ILE A 43 -11.92 -20.52 -18.40
N LEU A 44 -11.02 -20.15 -17.49
CA LEU A 44 -10.07 -19.05 -17.71
C LEU A 44 -9.02 -19.42 -18.76
N THR A 45 -8.55 -20.67 -18.78
CA THR A 45 -7.64 -21.17 -19.81
C THR A 45 -8.30 -21.16 -21.19
N ALA A 46 -9.56 -21.58 -21.29
CA ALA A 46 -10.32 -21.57 -22.56
C ALA A 46 -10.56 -20.15 -23.11
N GLU A 47 -10.53 -19.13 -22.25
CA GLU A 47 -10.65 -17.71 -22.63
C GLU A 47 -9.28 -17.03 -22.81
N GLY A 48 -8.17 -17.77 -22.71
CA GLY A 48 -6.82 -17.22 -22.82
C GLY A 48 -6.42 -16.33 -21.64
N ILE A 49 -7.11 -16.43 -20.50
CA ILE A 49 -6.79 -15.66 -19.29
C ILE A 49 -5.79 -16.46 -18.46
N PRO A 50 -4.52 -16.05 -18.37
CA PRO A 50 -3.49 -16.80 -17.67
C PRO A 50 -3.73 -16.86 -16.15
N PRO A 51 -3.05 -17.75 -15.41
CA PRO A 51 -3.06 -17.79 -13.95
C PRO A 51 -2.72 -16.42 -13.34
N SER A 52 -3.26 -16.11 -12.15
CA SER A 52 -3.09 -14.79 -11.52
C SER A 52 -1.63 -14.36 -11.35
N GLY A 53 -0.71 -15.31 -11.15
CA GLY A 53 0.73 -15.02 -11.05
C GLY A 53 1.37 -14.57 -12.37
N GLU A 54 0.78 -14.92 -13.50
CA GLU A 54 1.24 -14.58 -14.87
C GLU A 54 0.51 -13.35 -15.42
N ARG A 55 -0.65 -13.00 -14.85
CA ARG A 55 -1.34 -11.77 -15.20
C ARG A 55 -0.48 -10.61 -14.74
N ARG A 56 0.00 -9.79 -15.67
CA ARG A 56 0.81 -8.62 -15.36
C ARG A 56 -0.04 -7.68 -14.48
N SER A 57 0.23 -7.66 -13.17
CA SER A 57 -0.31 -6.61 -12.32
C SER A 57 0.29 -5.27 -12.76
N PRO A 58 -0.52 -4.27 -13.13
CA PRO A 58 -0.02 -2.92 -13.43
C PRO A 58 0.87 -2.38 -12.31
N TRP A 59 0.54 -2.69 -11.05
CA TRP A 59 1.32 -2.33 -9.88
C TRP A 59 2.71 -2.99 -9.84
N ARG A 60 2.78 -4.27 -10.12
CA ARG A 60 4.05 -5.02 -10.16
C ARG A 60 4.98 -4.51 -11.27
N THR A 61 4.42 -4.22 -12.43
CA THR A 61 5.16 -3.64 -13.55
C THR A 61 5.64 -2.24 -13.21
N PHE A 62 4.78 -1.42 -12.60
CA PHE A 62 5.12 -0.09 -12.11
C PHE A 62 6.27 -0.14 -11.09
N LEU A 63 6.17 -0.97 -10.05
CA LEU A 63 7.23 -1.12 -9.05
C LEU A 63 8.56 -1.50 -9.69
N ARG A 64 8.56 -2.48 -10.60
CA ARG A 64 9.78 -2.93 -11.26
C ARG A 64 10.43 -1.84 -12.12
N ALA A 65 9.63 -1.08 -12.85
CA ALA A 65 10.12 0.00 -13.72
C ALA A 65 10.71 1.18 -12.95
N HIS A 66 10.22 1.44 -11.72
CA HIS A 66 10.60 2.62 -10.94
C HIS A 66 11.40 2.26 -9.67
N TRP A 67 11.82 0.99 -9.50
CA TRP A 67 12.39 0.49 -8.26
C TRP A 67 13.48 1.37 -7.63
N PRO A 68 14.46 1.91 -8.38
CA PRO A 68 15.49 2.77 -7.81
C PRO A 68 14.99 4.13 -7.31
N ALA A 69 13.88 4.60 -7.87
CA ALA A 69 13.30 5.90 -7.53
C ALA A 69 12.19 5.81 -6.46
N LEU A 70 11.81 4.58 -6.05
CA LEU A 70 10.69 4.37 -5.15
C LEU A 70 11.06 4.62 -3.71
N VAL A 71 10.24 5.43 -3.07
CA VAL A 71 10.23 5.67 -1.62
C VAL A 71 8.82 5.39 -1.13
N ALA A 72 8.68 4.68 -0.04
CA ALA A 72 7.38 4.44 0.58
C ALA A 72 7.32 5.15 1.93
N THR A 73 6.14 5.58 2.33
CA THR A 73 5.90 6.25 3.62
C THR A 73 4.71 5.63 4.31
N ASP A 74 4.75 5.70 5.62
CA ASP A 74 3.64 5.26 6.47
C ASP A 74 3.74 5.94 7.84
N PHE A 75 2.67 5.82 8.63
CA PHE A 75 2.60 6.26 10.01
C PHE A 75 2.50 5.05 10.94
N PHE A 76 3.21 5.11 12.05
CA PHE A 76 2.92 4.23 13.18
C PHE A 76 2.71 5.03 14.46
N THR A 77 2.05 4.43 15.42
CA THR A 77 1.84 5.03 16.73
C THR A 77 2.76 4.38 17.76
N THR A 78 3.30 5.21 18.66
CA THR A 78 4.00 4.76 19.85
C THR A 78 3.43 5.46 21.07
N GLU A 79 3.47 4.78 22.21
CA GLU A 79 3.01 5.34 23.47
C GLU A 79 4.22 5.64 24.36
N VAL A 80 4.24 6.83 24.91
CA VAL A 80 5.29 7.32 25.79
C VAL A 80 4.68 7.66 27.14
N TRP A 81 5.35 7.29 28.23
CA TRP A 81 4.96 7.62 29.60
C TRP A 81 5.76 8.82 30.12
N PRO A 82 5.25 10.06 30.05
CA PRO A 82 5.93 11.24 30.58
C PRO A 82 5.69 11.49 32.09
N GLY A 83 5.29 10.46 32.86
CA GLY A 83 5.06 10.53 34.30
C GLY A 83 3.64 10.91 34.74
N ARG A 84 2.77 11.35 33.82
CA ARG A 84 1.38 11.74 34.09
C ARG A 84 0.35 11.00 33.24
N GLY A 85 0.69 9.83 32.74
CA GLY A 85 -0.16 9.01 31.87
C GLY A 85 0.48 8.69 30.54
N LEU A 86 -0.13 7.76 29.78
CA LEU A 86 0.31 7.38 28.44
C LEU A 86 -0.08 8.46 27.44
N VAL A 87 0.88 8.85 26.63
CA VAL A 87 0.68 9.80 25.53
C VAL A 87 1.02 9.12 24.22
N THR A 88 0.07 9.11 23.31
CA THR A 88 0.27 8.54 21.95
C THR A 88 0.95 9.56 21.05
N TYR A 89 2.03 9.13 20.42
CA TYR A 89 2.70 9.86 19.34
C TYR A 89 2.51 9.14 18.02
N TYR A 90 2.29 9.90 16.97
CA TYR A 90 2.29 9.47 15.58
C TYR A 90 3.66 9.75 15.00
N VAL A 91 4.31 8.71 14.54
CA VAL A 91 5.64 8.80 13.93
C VAL A 91 5.49 8.60 12.42
N VAL A 92 5.97 9.56 11.65
CA VAL A 92 6.07 9.44 10.20
C VAL A 92 7.47 8.98 9.83
N PHE A 93 7.55 8.01 8.96
CA PHE A 93 8.80 7.50 8.42
C PHE A 93 8.71 7.29 6.91
N VAL A 94 9.84 7.27 6.27
CA VAL A 94 9.99 6.89 4.87
C VAL A 94 11.02 5.78 4.73
N ILE A 95 10.81 4.93 3.75
CA ILE A 95 11.73 3.85 3.40
C ILE A 95 12.10 3.96 1.92
N GLU A 96 13.38 4.01 1.63
CA GLU A 96 13.89 3.82 0.27
C GLU A 96 13.81 2.33 -0.10
N LEU A 97 13.02 1.96 -1.11
CA LEU A 97 12.77 0.54 -1.39
C LEU A 97 14.00 -0.19 -1.90
N GLN A 98 14.90 0.48 -2.59
CA GLN A 98 16.12 -0.12 -3.11
C GLN A 98 17.15 -0.42 -2.02
N SER A 99 17.49 0.58 -1.21
CA SER A 99 18.50 0.49 -0.14
C SER A 99 17.96 -0.12 1.13
N ARG A 100 16.62 -0.09 1.30
CA ARG A 100 15.89 -0.42 2.53
C ARG A 100 16.26 0.46 3.72
N ARG A 101 16.82 1.62 3.46
CA ARG A 101 17.09 2.62 4.50
C ARG A 101 15.77 3.22 4.96
N VAL A 102 15.61 3.28 6.27
CA VAL A 102 14.47 3.90 6.94
C VAL A 102 14.90 5.21 7.56
N HIS A 103 14.14 6.26 7.27
CA HIS A 103 14.35 7.58 7.82
C HIS A 103 13.11 7.96 8.64
N VAL A 104 13.29 8.17 9.94
CA VAL A 104 12.24 8.74 10.78
C VAL A 104 12.23 10.23 10.55
N VAL A 105 11.11 10.73 10.06
CA VAL A 105 10.99 12.13 9.61
C VAL A 105 10.53 13.04 10.72
N GLY A 106 9.66 12.53 11.59
CA GLY A 106 9.19 13.27 12.74
C GLY A 106 8.17 12.51 13.56
N ALA A 107 7.89 13.01 14.73
CA ALA A 107 6.87 12.49 15.64
C ALA A 107 6.01 13.63 16.17
N THR A 108 4.70 13.41 16.26
CA THR A 108 3.76 14.41 16.76
C THR A 108 2.61 13.74 17.51
N ARG A 109 1.98 14.49 18.41
CA ARG A 109 0.70 14.11 19.02
C ARG A 109 -0.49 14.41 18.11
N TYR A 110 -0.31 15.33 17.16
CA TYR A 110 -1.35 15.84 16.26
C TYR A 110 -0.87 15.72 14.81
N PRO A 111 -1.14 14.61 14.13
CA PRO A 111 -0.70 14.37 12.77
C PRO A 111 -1.60 15.10 11.76
N ASP A 112 -1.57 16.43 11.80
CA ASP A 112 -2.32 17.30 10.90
C ASP A 112 -1.56 17.56 9.58
N GLU A 113 -2.20 18.30 8.67
CA GLU A 113 -1.63 18.69 7.38
C GLU A 113 -0.34 19.51 7.56
N ALA A 114 -0.32 20.42 8.55
CA ALA A 114 0.84 21.29 8.79
C ALA A 114 2.07 20.47 9.18
N PHE A 115 1.90 19.48 10.06
CA PHE A 115 2.96 18.55 10.42
C PHE A 115 3.46 17.75 9.21
N VAL A 116 2.54 17.22 8.38
CA VAL A 116 2.92 16.46 7.19
C VAL A 116 3.70 17.33 6.21
N LEU A 117 3.25 18.55 5.94
CA LEU A 117 3.97 19.50 5.08
C LEU A 117 5.36 19.83 5.62
N GLN A 118 5.49 20.02 6.95
CA GLN A 118 6.78 20.29 7.57
C GLN A 118 7.72 19.09 7.45
N ALA A 119 7.23 17.88 7.68
CA ALA A 119 7.98 16.65 7.51
C ALA A 119 8.47 16.49 6.07
N LEU A 120 7.61 16.78 5.09
CA LEU A 120 7.97 16.70 3.67
C LEU A 120 9.00 17.75 3.26
N ARG A 121 8.96 18.96 3.82
CA ARG A 121 9.99 20.00 3.57
C ARG A 121 11.38 19.51 3.97
N HIS A 122 11.51 18.84 5.11
CA HIS A 122 12.78 18.23 5.52
C HIS A 122 13.24 17.13 4.55
N LEU A 123 12.29 16.37 4.00
CA LEU A 123 12.61 15.30 3.05
C LEU A 123 12.96 15.81 1.65
N THR A 124 12.49 17.00 1.26
CA THR A 124 12.77 17.62 -0.04
C THR A 124 13.86 18.68 0.02
N ASP A 125 14.48 18.89 1.19
CA ASP A 125 15.61 19.82 1.34
C ASP A 125 16.73 19.43 0.36
N GLY A 126 17.22 20.43 -0.38
CA GLY A 126 18.25 20.24 -1.41
C GLY A 126 19.60 19.76 -0.89
N THR A 127 19.86 19.85 0.42
CA THR A 127 21.15 19.47 1.02
C THR A 127 21.16 18.02 1.49
N ASP A 128 20.15 17.61 2.27
CA ASP A 128 20.10 16.31 2.92
C ASP A 128 18.79 15.55 2.61
N GLY A 129 17.93 16.10 1.78
CA GLY A 129 16.63 15.52 1.46
C GLY A 129 16.75 14.26 0.62
N ILE A 130 16.01 13.22 1.00
CA ILE A 130 15.95 11.95 0.28
C ILE A 130 14.89 11.93 -0.82
N LEU A 131 13.97 12.89 -0.79
CA LEU A 131 12.93 13.11 -1.81
C LEU A 131 13.38 14.27 -2.70
N GLY A 132 13.89 13.95 -3.87
CA GLY A 132 14.28 14.93 -4.89
C GLY A 132 13.56 14.69 -6.20
N GLN A 133 13.91 15.49 -7.19
CA GLN A 133 13.34 15.40 -8.53
C GLN A 133 13.45 13.97 -9.11
N GLY A 134 12.35 13.47 -9.65
CA GLY A 134 12.27 12.13 -10.23
C GLY A 134 12.01 10.99 -9.23
N ARG A 135 11.92 11.27 -7.93
CA ARG A 135 11.50 10.28 -6.93
C ARG A 135 9.98 10.03 -7.00
N VAL A 136 9.59 8.85 -6.60
CA VAL A 136 8.18 8.42 -6.54
C VAL A 136 7.86 8.02 -5.12
N LEU A 137 6.98 8.77 -4.46
CA LEU A 137 6.53 8.50 -3.10
C LEU A 137 5.26 7.67 -3.13
N ILE A 138 5.33 6.46 -2.57
CA ILE A 138 4.18 5.60 -2.35
C ILE A 138 3.59 5.88 -0.97
N CYS A 139 2.32 6.20 -0.89
CA CYS A 139 1.58 6.38 0.35
C CYS A 139 0.27 5.59 0.33
N ASP A 140 -0.34 5.45 1.49
CA ASP A 140 -1.69 4.94 1.62
C ASP A 140 -2.75 5.97 1.19
N ARG A 141 -4.03 5.69 1.46
CA ARG A 141 -5.16 6.58 1.15
C ARG A 141 -5.63 7.39 2.36
N ASP A 142 -4.76 7.56 3.35
CA ASP A 142 -5.11 8.36 4.53
C ASP A 142 -5.41 9.82 4.13
N PRO A 143 -6.45 10.44 4.70
CA PRO A 143 -6.80 11.85 4.44
C PRO A 143 -5.68 12.85 4.73
N LYS A 144 -4.68 12.50 5.55
CA LYS A 144 -3.50 13.32 5.80
C LYS A 144 -2.72 13.67 4.53
N TRP A 145 -2.82 12.84 3.49
CA TRP A 145 -2.29 13.10 2.14
C TRP A 145 -3.27 13.99 1.37
N SER A 146 -3.46 15.22 1.85
CA SER A 146 -4.38 16.21 1.30
C SER A 146 -3.98 16.70 -0.08
N ALA A 147 -4.86 17.48 -0.72
CA ALA A 147 -4.54 18.13 -1.99
C ALA A 147 -3.36 19.09 -1.89
N ALA A 148 -3.21 19.80 -0.76
CA ALA A 148 -2.09 20.70 -0.51
C ALA A 148 -0.77 19.95 -0.41
N VAL A 149 -0.76 18.79 0.25
CA VAL A 149 0.41 17.89 0.34
C VAL A 149 0.81 17.37 -1.04
N VAL A 150 -0.16 16.96 -1.84
CA VAL A 150 0.08 16.49 -3.23
C VAL A 150 0.68 17.61 -4.07
N ALA A 151 0.07 18.80 -4.06
CA ALA A 151 0.55 19.96 -4.82
C ALA A 151 1.96 20.40 -4.40
N PHE A 152 2.29 20.30 -3.11
CA PHE A 152 3.65 20.55 -2.62
C PHE A 152 4.65 19.58 -3.24
N LEU A 153 4.39 18.27 -3.16
CA LEU A 153 5.28 17.24 -3.70
C LEU A 153 5.49 17.36 -5.20
N GLU A 154 4.41 17.62 -5.95
CA GLU A 154 4.48 17.82 -7.42
C GLU A 154 5.35 19.01 -7.77
N ARG A 155 5.28 20.11 -7.03
CA ARG A 155 6.14 21.29 -7.21
C ARG A 155 7.61 20.98 -6.95
N GLU A 156 7.91 20.10 -5.98
CA GLU A 156 9.28 19.63 -5.71
C GLU A 156 9.74 18.54 -6.69
N GLY A 157 8.94 18.23 -7.71
CA GLY A 157 9.28 17.21 -8.73
C GLY A 157 9.16 15.77 -8.22
N VAL A 158 8.47 15.56 -7.11
CA VAL A 158 8.20 14.24 -6.52
C VAL A 158 6.83 13.76 -6.97
N ARG A 159 6.78 12.60 -7.63
CA ARG A 159 5.52 11.98 -8.02
C ARG A 159 4.92 11.21 -6.85
N ILE A 160 3.72 11.56 -6.44
CA ILE A 160 2.98 10.78 -5.43
C ILE A 160 2.13 9.68 -6.08
N VAL A 161 2.16 8.49 -5.50
CA VAL A 161 1.36 7.34 -5.95
C VAL A 161 0.65 6.72 -4.75
N ARG A 162 -0.67 6.77 -4.77
CA ARG A 162 -1.48 6.12 -3.74
C ARG A 162 -1.64 4.62 -4.01
N THR A 163 -1.54 3.82 -2.98
CA THR A 163 -1.78 2.38 -3.10
C THR A 163 -3.19 2.09 -3.62
N PRO A 164 -3.38 1.04 -4.45
CA PRO A 164 -4.71 0.64 -4.89
C PRO A 164 -5.64 0.34 -3.71
N ALA A 165 -6.93 0.63 -3.87
CA ALA A 165 -7.91 0.36 -2.83
C ALA A 165 -7.94 -1.15 -2.51
N ARG A 166 -8.04 -1.49 -1.22
CA ARG A 166 -8.10 -2.88 -0.73
C ARG A 166 -6.90 -3.75 -1.11
N ALA A 167 -5.74 -3.15 -1.36
CA ALA A 167 -4.51 -3.85 -1.69
C ALA A 167 -3.43 -3.61 -0.61
N PRO A 168 -3.56 -4.17 0.60
CA PRO A 168 -2.63 -3.94 1.71
C PRO A 168 -1.20 -4.33 1.35
N ASN A 169 -1.02 -5.35 0.51
CA ASN A 169 0.31 -5.79 0.08
C ASN A 169 1.07 -4.77 -0.78
N CYS A 170 0.42 -3.70 -1.24
CA CYS A 170 1.06 -2.70 -2.10
C CYS A 170 1.97 -1.73 -1.33
N ASN A 171 1.82 -1.62 -0.01
CA ASN A 171 2.73 -0.89 0.88
C ASN A 171 3.44 -1.81 1.89
N ALA A 172 3.52 -3.11 1.58
CA ALA A 172 4.02 -4.14 2.49
C ALA A 172 5.43 -3.88 3.04
N TYR A 173 6.24 -3.10 2.36
CA TYR A 173 7.57 -2.72 2.83
C TYR A 173 7.49 -1.71 3.97
N ALA A 174 6.69 -0.67 3.84
CA ALA A 174 6.46 0.31 4.90
C ALA A 174 5.71 -0.34 6.08
N GLU A 175 4.65 -1.09 5.82
CA GLU A 175 3.88 -1.80 6.85
C GLU A 175 4.73 -2.79 7.68
N ARG A 176 5.76 -3.40 7.08
CA ARG A 176 6.69 -4.30 7.82
C ARG A 176 7.72 -3.54 8.63
N CYS A 177 8.02 -2.30 8.28
CA CYS A 177 8.93 -1.44 9.04
C CYS A 177 8.26 -0.81 10.25
N ALA A 178 6.94 -0.64 10.22
CA ALA A 178 6.18 -0.21 11.38
C ALA A 178 6.31 -1.25 12.51
N PRO A 179 6.68 -0.83 13.73
CA PRO A 179 6.77 -1.74 14.86
C PRO A 179 5.41 -2.40 15.08
N ARG A 180 5.39 -3.74 15.03
CA ARG A 180 4.19 -4.50 15.38
C ARG A 180 3.89 -4.20 16.84
N ARG A 181 2.67 -3.76 17.14
CA ARG A 181 2.19 -3.68 18.53
C ARG A 181 2.38 -5.07 19.16
N ARG A 182 3.41 -5.25 19.98
CA ARG A 182 3.41 -6.33 20.96
C ARG A 182 2.37 -5.91 22.00
N ARG A 183 1.29 -6.66 22.09
CA ARG A 183 0.56 -6.74 23.34
C ARG A 183 1.52 -7.44 24.32
N GLU A 184 2.32 -6.68 25.02
CA GLU A 184 2.86 -7.18 26.28
C GLU A 184 1.69 -7.24 27.24
N GLU A 185 1.19 -8.44 27.46
CA GLU A 185 0.45 -8.76 28.66
C GLU A 185 1.40 -8.45 29.81
N ILE A 186 1.17 -7.33 30.48
CA ILE A 186 1.74 -7.08 31.78
C ILE A 186 0.98 -8.01 32.71
N ALA A 187 1.53 -9.20 32.93
CA ALA A 187 1.15 -10.04 34.07
C ALA A 187 1.61 -9.29 35.31
N MET A 188 0.64 -8.79 36.08
CA MET A 188 0.84 -8.41 37.49
C MET A 188 0.97 -9.67 38.32
#